data_b11fe001a38156870398e38b6d8c1355
#
_entry.id   b11fe001a38156870398e38b6d8c1355
#
_cell.length_a   1.000
_cell.length_b   1.000
_cell.length_c   1.000
_cell.angle_alpha   90.00
_cell.angle_beta   90.00
_cell.angle_gamma   90.00
#
_symmetry.space_group_name_H-M   'P 1'
#
loop_
_entity.id
_entity.type
_entity.pdbx_description
1 polymer ?
#
loop_
_entity_poly.entity_id
_entity_poly.type
_entity_poly.pdbx_seq_one_letter_code
_entity_poly.pdbx_strand_id
1 'polypeptide(L)'
;MSSDTTSSYLTSRWGGRILRPVSRKRDEHDKLDDWLDIWTREIPNLDPVTEGIVERIQNLYKDFDRSMEETLTKHDLDRRAFHLLGRLRSYGPPYRRSPGQLAGDMRLSSGAMTNRLDRLEAAGLIRRLPDPNDRRGQLIEPTAKGHAAWERTVGTQAERERRIASVLTATEREQLHRLLRRLMQAFPDREKWYHPAGDAEKGDRDEKPADKPTA
;
A
#
# COMPACT_ATOMS: atom_id res chain seq x y z
N MET A 1 -27.00 -41.07 18.74
CA MET A 1 -26.89 -39.68 19.25
C MET A 1 -25.81 -38.99 18.43
N SER A 2 -26.24 -38.38 17.34
CA SER A 2 -25.36 -37.66 16.40
C SER A 2 -25.24 -36.22 16.88
N SER A 3 -24.03 -35.77 17.19
CA SER A 3 -23.76 -34.38 17.48
C SER A 3 -23.35 -33.69 16.19
N ASP A 4 -24.30 -33.01 15.58
CA ASP A 4 -24.04 -32.03 14.51
C ASP A 4 -23.29 -30.85 15.09
N THR A 5 -22.01 -30.78 14.78
CA THR A 5 -21.19 -29.58 15.01
C THR A 5 -21.37 -28.67 13.78
N THR A 6 -22.38 -27.81 13.87
CA THR A 6 -22.64 -26.74 12.89
C THR A 6 -21.47 -25.76 12.95
N SER A 7 -20.53 -25.89 12.02
CA SER A 7 -19.44 -24.96 11.81
C SER A 7 -20.03 -23.64 11.32
N SER A 8 -20.07 -22.64 12.19
CA SER A 8 -20.44 -21.28 11.84
C SER A 8 -19.36 -20.68 10.95
N TYR A 9 -19.57 -20.75 9.64
CA TYR A 9 -18.74 -20.05 8.67
C TYR A 9 -18.91 -18.54 8.84
N LEU A 10 -17.98 -17.91 9.53
CA LEU A 10 -17.87 -16.47 9.61
C LEU A 10 -17.58 -15.94 8.20
N THR A 11 -18.61 -15.43 7.54
CA THR A 11 -18.47 -14.69 6.29
C THR A 11 -17.73 -13.38 6.59
N SER A 12 -16.42 -13.36 6.33
CA SER A 12 -15.63 -12.14 6.45
C SER A 12 -15.85 -11.28 5.21
N ARG A 13 -16.16 -9.98 5.41
CA ARG A 13 -16.26 -9.01 4.32
C ARG A 13 -14.92 -8.28 4.13
N TRP A 14 -14.45 -8.23 2.89
CA TRP A 14 -13.30 -7.45 2.49
C TRP A 14 -13.68 -6.53 1.33
N GLY A 15 -13.47 -5.21 1.48
CA GLY A 15 -13.84 -4.25 0.45
C GLY A 15 -15.31 -4.36 0.01
N GLY A 16 -16.24 -4.52 0.94
CA GLY A 16 -17.66 -4.73 0.64
C GLY A 16 -18.00 -6.11 0.01
N ARG A 17 -17.00 -6.91 -0.34
CA ARG A 17 -17.16 -8.27 -0.88
C ARG A 17 -16.99 -9.32 0.21
N ILE A 18 -17.76 -10.39 0.14
CA ILE A 18 -17.60 -11.54 1.02
C ILE A 18 -16.39 -12.33 0.54
N LEU A 19 -15.37 -12.47 1.41
CA LEU A 19 -14.31 -13.45 1.17
C LEU A 19 -14.96 -14.83 1.19
N ARG A 20 -14.97 -15.50 0.05
CA ARG A 20 -15.48 -16.86 -0.03
C ARG A 20 -14.46 -17.80 0.59
N PRO A 21 -14.88 -18.77 1.43
CA PRO A 21 -13.98 -19.82 1.85
C PRO A 21 -13.46 -20.53 0.60
N VAL A 22 -12.16 -20.55 0.42
CA VAL A 22 -11.51 -21.29 -0.69
C VAL A 22 -11.65 -22.76 -0.37
N SER A 23 -12.48 -23.49 -1.13
CA SER A 23 -12.56 -24.94 -1.03
C SER A 23 -11.32 -25.52 -1.70
N ARG A 24 -10.59 -26.42 -1.04
CA ARG A 24 -9.43 -27.12 -1.60
C ARG A 24 -9.68 -27.78 -2.96
N LYS A 25 -10.94 -28.11 -3.28
CA LYS A 25 -11.35 -28.63 -4.60
C LYS A 25 -11.58 -27.55 -5.67
N ARG A 26 -11.55 -26.24 -5.32
CA ARG A 26 -11.67 -25.13 -6.26
C ARG A 26 -10.33 -24.49 -6.62
N ASP A 27 -9.23 -25.01 -6.07
CA ASP A 27 -7.87 -24.48 -6.31
C ASP A 27 -7.33 -24.81 -7.70
N GLU A 28 -8.06 -25.54 -8.52
CA GLU A 28 -7.55 -26.04 -9.81
C GLU A 28 -7.85 -25.12 -10.99
N HIS A 29 -8.80 -24.16 -10.88
CA HIS A 29 -9.19 -23.30 -12.00
C HIS A 29 -9.90 -22.02 -11.56
N ASP A 30 -9.43 -20.87 -12.01
CA ASP A 30 -10.07 -19.56 -11.81
C ASP A 30 -10.35 -18.86 -13.17
N LYS A 31 -10.98 -17.69 -13.13
CA LYS A 31 -11.29 -16.91 -14.34
C LYS A 31 -10.06 -16.47 -15.13
N LEU A 32 -8.91 -16.42 -14.49
CA LEU A 32 -7.67 -16.09 -15.16
C LEU A 32 -7.16 -17.27 -15.99
N ASP A 33 -7.42 -18.50 -15.56
CA ASP A 33 -7.06 -19.67 -16.33
C ASP A 33 -7.86 -19.74 -17.65
N ASP A 34 -9.16 -19.38 -17.62
CA ASP A 34 -9.96 -19.22 -18.87
C ASP A 34 -9.33 -18.19 -19.82
N TRP A 35 -8.84 -17.08 -19.27
CA TRP A 35 -8.18 -16.03 -20.03
C TRP A 35 -6.82 -16.50 -20.58
N LEU A 36 -6.03 -17.20 -19.80
CA LEU A 36 -4.75 -17.78 -20.21
C LEU A 36 -4.91 -18.80 -21.33
N ASP A 37 -5.97 -19.61 -21.30
CA ASP A 37 -6.29 -20.57 -22.35
C ASP A 37 -6.54 -19.90 -23.71
N ILE A 38 -7.15 -18.70 -23.72
CA ILE A 38 -7.35 -17.92 -24.94
C ILE A 38 -5.99 -17.45 -25.48
N TRP A 39 -5.19 -16.82 -24.64
CA TRP A 39 -3.92 -16.22 -25.06
C TRP A 39 -2.86 -17.25 -25.44
N THR A 40 -2.84 -18.42 -24.81
CA THR A 40 -1.95 -19.51 -25.20
C THR A 40 -2.22 -20.03 -26.61
N ARG A 41 -3.46 -19.92 -27.08
CA ARG A 41 -3.81 -20.24 -28.48
C ARG A 41 -3.40 -19.17 -29.48
N GLU A 42 -3.50 -17.90 -29.08
CA GLU A 42 -3.18 -16.75 -29.94
C GLU A 42 -1.67 -16.48 -30.01
N ILE A 43 -0.92 -16.80 -28.94
CA ILE A 43 0.51 -16.56 -28.82
C ILE A 43 1.24 -17.91 -28.59
N PRO A 44 1.76 -18.56 -29.64
CA PRO A 44 2.29 -19.92 -29.55
C PRO A 44 3.44 -20.16 -28.57
N ASN A 45 4.18 -19.10 -28.19
CA ASN A 45 5.34 -19.18 -27.29
C ASN A 45 5.05 -18.61 -25.89
N LEU A 46 3.80 -18.33 -25.56
CA LEU A 46 3.41 -17.88 -24.24
C LEU A 46 3.59 -19.02 -23.23
N ASP A 47 4.34 -18.77 -22.15
CA ASP A 47 4.38 -19.67 -21.01
C ASP A 47 3.20 -19.34 -20.06
N PRO A 48 2.15 -20.19 -20.01
CA PRO A 48 0.96 -19.90 -19.24
C PRO A 48 1.23 -19.85 -17.72
N VAL A 49 2.26 -20.54 -17.26
CA VAL A 49 2.63 -20.53 -15.83
C VAL A 49 3.23 -19.18 -15.46
N THR A 50 4.19 -18.70 -16.23
CA THR A 50 4.81 -17.39 -16.00
C THR A 50 3.80 -16.27 -16.13
N GLU A 51 2.99 -16.29 -17.19
CA GLU A 51 1.95 -15.28 -17.41
C GLU A 51 0.91 -15.29 -16.30
N GLY A 52 0.49 -16.48 -15.86
CA GLY A 52 -0.43 -16.64 -14.75
C GLY A 52 0.10 -16.08 -13.43
N ILE A 53 1.41 -16.19 -13.16
CA ILE A 53 2.05 -15.58 -11.99
C ILE A 53 1.99 -14.06 -12.10
N VAL A 54 2.39 -13.50 -13.24
CA VAL A 54 2.44 -12.04 -13.47
C VAL A 54 1.04 -11.43 -13.34
N GLU A 55 0.05 -11.99 -14.02
CA GLU A 55 -1.32 -11.48 -13.99
C GLU A 55 -1.97 -11.59 -12.61
N ARG A 56 -1.72 -12.70 -11.86
CA ARG A 56 -2.22 -12.83 -10.50
C ARG A 56 -1.58 -11.81 -9.56
N ILE A 57 -0.29 -11.53 -9.69
CA ILE A 57 0.38 -10.47 -8.92
C ILE A 57 -0.23 -9.10 -9.23
N GLN A 58 -0.47 -8.77 -10.50
CA GLN A 58 -1.06 -7.49 -10.90
C GLN A 58 -2.50 -7.33 -10.40
N ASN A 59 -3.32 -8.39 -10.47
CA ASN A 59 -4.69 -8.35 -9.97
C ASN A 59 -4.72 -8.23 -8.43
N LEU A 60 -3.89 -8.97 -7.73
CA LEU A 60 -3.74 -8.86 -6.27
C LEU A 60 -3.29 -7.45 -5.87
N TYR A 61 -2.35 -6.84 -6.60
CA TYR A 61 -1.94 -5.47 -6.35
C TYR A 61 -3.11 -4.49 -6.44
N LYS A 62 -3.94 -4.57 -7.49
CA LYS A 62 -5.13 -3.73 -7.65
C LYS A 62 -6.12 -3.90 -6.49
N ASP A 63 -6.31 -5.13 -6.01
CA ASP A 63 -7.20 -5.42 -4.90
C ASP A 63 -6.63 -4.91 -3.55
N PHE A 64 -5.33 -5.07 -3.31
CA PHE A 64 -4.67 -4.52 -2.13
C PHE A 64 -4.70 -2.98 -2.12
N ASP A 65 -4.43 -2.36 -3.27
CA ASP A 65 -4.46 -0.89 -3.41
C ASP A 65 -5.86 -0.33 -3.12
N ARG A 66 -6.90 -0.95 -3.67
CA ARG A 66 -8.30 -0.62 -3.36
C ARG A 66 -8.61 -0.77 -1.88
N SER A 67 -8.18 -1.87 -1.26
CA SER A 67 -8.37 -2.12 0.17
C SER A 67 -7.72 -1.04 1.03
N MET A 68 -6.54 -0.57 0.62
CA MET A 68 -5.86 0.52 1.30
C MET A 68 -6.63 1.84 1.18
N GLU A 69 -7.14 2.19 -0.01
CA GLU A 69 -7.96 3.39 -0.21
C GLU A 69 -9.23 3.37 0.65
N GLU A 70 -9.92 2.22 0.72
CA GLU A 70 -11.07 2.07 1.60
C GLU A 70 -10.71 2.24 3.09
N THR A 71 -9.53 1.75 3.49
CA THR A 71 -9.04 1.91 4.86
C THR A 71 -8.71 3.36 5.16
N LEU A 72 -8.06 4.05 4.25
CA LEU A 72 -7.73 5.48 4.36
C LEU A 72 -9.00 6.32 4.47
N THR A 73 -9.96 6.11 3.57
CA THR A 73 -11.27 6.78 3.59
C THR A 73 -12.00 6.55 4.92
N LYS A 74 -12.00 5.32 5.43
CA LYS A 74 -12.64 4.99 6.72
C LYS A 74 -12.06 5.79 7.90
N HIS A 75 -10.79 6.15 7.84
CA HIS A 75 -10.07 6.84 8.91
C HIS A 75 -9.85 8.33 8.61
N ASP A 76 -10.47 8.86 7.56
CA ASP A 76 -10.33 10.26 7.14
C ASP A 76 -8.86 10.70 7.02
N LEU A 77 -8.07 9.83 6.40
CA LEU A 77 -6.65 10.05 6.17
C LEU A 77 -6.34 9.84 4.69
N ASP A 78 -5.75 10.84 4.03
CA ASP A 78 -5.31 10.66 2.66
C ASP A 78 -4.00 9.86 2.58
N ARG A 79 -3.71 9.29 1.42
CA ARG A 79 -2.52 8.45 1.19
C ARG A 79 -1.22 9.24 1.42
N ARG A 80 -1.18 10.52 1.07
CA ARG A 80 -0.01 11.38 1.21
C ARG A 80 0.31 11.63 2.68
N ALA A 81 -0.73 11.89 3.49
CA ALA A 81 -0.63 12.04 4.93
C ALA A 81 -0.17 10.72 5.59
N PHE A 82 -0.79 9.60 5.21
CA PHE A 82 -0.43 8.28 5.72
C PHE A 82 1.06 7.96 5.47
N HIS A 83 1.55 8.19 4.25
CA HIS A 83 2.95 7.94 3.91
C HIS A 83 3.91 8.85 4.67
N LEU A 84 3.60 10.15 4.82
CA LEU A 84 4.47 11.07 5.55
C LEU A 84 4.53 10.72 7.03
N LEU A 85 3.40 10.43 7.65
CA LEU A 85 3.35 9.96 9.04
C LEU A 85 4.11 8.65 9.22
N GLY A 86 3.96 7.71 8.31
CA GLY A 86 4.71 6.46 8.28
C GLY A 86 6.21 6.69 8.12
N ARG A 87 6.61 7.63 7.25
CA ARG A 87 8.02 8.00 7.09
C ARG A 87 8.59 8.57 8.40
N LEU A 88 7.92 9.50 9.06
CA LEU A 88 8.35 10.04 10.34
C LEU A 88 8.49 8.93 11.39
N ARG A 89 7.56 7.99 11.44
CA ARG A 89 7.60 6.87 12.38
C ARG A 89 8.72 5.88 12.11
N SER A 90 9.12 5.72 10.86
CA SER A 90 10.21 4.78 10.47
C SER A 90 11.58 5.16 11.04
N TYR A 91 11.75 6.39 11.48
CA TYR A 91 13.00 6.85 12.11
C TYR A 91 13.07 6.54 13.60
N GLY A 92 12.00 6.07 14.23
CA GLY A 92 11.94 5.87 15.67
C GLY A 92 11.83 7.20 16.45
N PRO A 93 11.65 7.12 17.77
CA PRO A 93 11.60 8.30 18.62
C PRO A 93 12.87 9.17 18.50
N PRO A 94 12.74 10.48 18.51
CA PRO A 94 11.54 11.30 18.73
C PRO A 94 10.71 11.57 17.48
N TYR A 95 10.86 10.80 16.37
CA TYR A 95 10.09 10.90 15.12
C TYR A 95 10.23 12.24 14.39
N ARG A 96 11.40 12.87 14.48
CA ARG A 96 11.68 14.22 13.97
C ARG A 96 12.57 14.18 12.74
N ARG A 97 12.25 14.99 11.73
CA ARG A 97 13.08 15.22 10.54
C ARG A 97 12.89 16.64 10.03
N SER A 98 13.95 17.20 9.41
CA SER A 98 13.82 18.45 8.68
C SER A 98 12.99 18.27 7.40
N PRO A 99 12.32 19.33 6.90
CA PRO A 99 11.62 19.29 5.62
C PRO A 99 12.51 18.84 4.46
N GLY A 100 13.78 19.26 4.44
CA GLY A 100 14.74 18.86 3.41
C GLY A 100 15.06 17.36 3.44
N GLN A 101 15.26 16.78 4.63
CA GLN A 101 15.45 15.33 4.78
C GLN A 101 14.20 14.56 4.30
N LEU A 102 13.01 15.00 4.71
CA LEU A 102 11.75 14.37 4.27
C LEU A 102 11.57 14.46 2.76
N ALA A 103 11.88 15.61 2.16
CA ALA A 103 11.82 15.79 0.72
C ALA A 103 12.75 14.82 -0.02
N GLY A 104 13.99 14.69 0.44
CA GLY A 104 14.96 13.74 -0.11
C GLY A 104 14.50 12.29 0.03
N ASP A 105 14.06 11.90 1.22
CA ASP A 105 13.62 10.54 1.52
C ASP A 105 12.35 10.13 0.73
N MET A 106 11.49 11.10 0.47
CA MET A 106 10.23 10.86 -0.27
C MET A 106 10.32 11.24 -1.76
N ARG A 107 11.51 11.63 -2.23
CA ARG A 107 11.80 12.05 -3.61
C ARG A 107 10.85 13.14 -4.11
N LEU A 108 10.54 14.10 -3.24
CA LEU A 108 9.69 15.24 -3.55
C LEU A 108 10.53 16.51 -3.76
N SER A 109 10.02 17.42 -4.56
CA SER A 109 10.56 18.77 -4.61
C SER A 109 10.28 19.51 -3.29
N SER A 110 11.11 20.54 -2.98
CA SER A 110 10.92 21.35 -1.77
C SER A 110 9.53 21.99 -1.72
N GLY A 111 9.00 22.44 -2.85
CA GLY A 111 7.65 23.03 -2.94
C GLY A 111 6.56 22.00 -2.66
N ALA A 112 6.63 20.81 -3.25
CA ALA A 112 5.69 19.73 -3.00
C ALA A 112 5.70 19.29 -1.53
N MET A 113 6.90 19.21 -0.92
CA MET A 113 7.03 18.90 0.50
C MET A 113 6.40 19.99 1.36
N THR A 114 6.67 21.27 1.09
CA THR A 114 6.09 22.39 1.84
C THR A 114 4.57 22.33 1.79
N ASN A 115 3.97 22.22 0.61
CA ASN A 115 2.52 22.12 0.45
C ASN A 115 1.91 20.94 1.22
N ARG A 116 2.61 19.79 1.24
CA ARG A 116 2.18 18.62 2.01
C ARG A 116 2.23 18.87 3.50
N LEU A 117 3.33 19.45 3.99
CA LEU A 117 3.49 19.78 5.41
C LEU A 117 2.45 20.80 5.88
N ASP A 118 2.15 21.84 5.08
CA ASP A 118 1.14 22.84 5.42
C ASP A 118 -0.24 22.21 5.59
N ARG A 119 -0.63 21.30 4.69
CA ARG A 119 -1.90 20.56 4.79
C ARG A 119 -1.98 19.68 6.04
N LEU A 120 -0.91 18.96 6.36
CA LEU A 120 -0.89 18.08 7.53
C LEU A 120 -0.88 18.89 8.84
N GLU A 121 -0.18 20.01 8.86
CA GLU A 121 -0.17 20.93 10.02
C GLU A 121 -1.55 21.57 10.22
N ALA A 122 -2.18 22.06 9.16
CA ALA A 122 -3.55 22.58 9.20
C ALA A 122 -4.56 21.51 9.68
N ALA A 123 -4.36 20.25 9.31
CA ALA A 123 -5.13 19.11 9.82
C ALA A 123 -4.79 18.73 11.28
N GLY A 124 -3.75 19.32 11.87
CA GLY A 124 -3.26 19.04 13.21
C GLY A 124 -2.60 17.66 13.36
N LEU A 125 -2.11 17.08 12.26
CA LEU A 125 -1.48 15.75 12.25
C LEU A 125 0.03 15.82 12.54
N ILE A 126 0.66 16.93 12.21
CA ILE A 126 2.05 17.24 12.49
C ILE A 126 2.17 18.61 13.14
N ARG A 127 3.34 18.92 13.67
CA ARG A 127 3.74 20.28 14.09
C ARG A 127 5.18 20.55 13.67
N ARG A 128 5.48 21.85 13.51
CA ARG A 128 6.83 22.34 13.27
C ARG A 128 7.45 22.80 14.59
N LEU A 129 8.73 22.45 14.79
CA LEU A 129 9.52 22.85 15.95
C LEU A 129 10.81 23.54 15.47
N PRO A 130 11.39 24.47 16.23
CA PRO A 130 12.73 24.96 15.96
C PRO A 130 13.73 23.80 15.99
N ASP A 131 14.72 23.82 15.09
CA ASP A 131 15.83 22.88 15.16
C ASP A 131 16.86 23.39 16.19
N PRO A 132 17.18 22.62 17.25
CA PRO A 132 18.15 23.03 18.23
C PRO A 132 19.58 23.20 17.68
N ASN A 133 19.88 22.58 16.54
CA ASN A 133 21.20 22.60 15.91
C ASN A 133 21.30 23.60 14.74
N ASP A 134 20.20 24.16 14.28
CA ASP A 134 20.15 25.16 13.20
C ASP A 134 19.12 26.23 13.55
N ARG A 135 19.60 27.45 13.83
CA ARG A 135 18.74 28.60 14.20
C ARG A 135 17.71 28.99 13.14
N ARG A 136 17.90 28.61 11.89
CA ARG A 136 16.97 28.84 10.79
C ARG A 136 16.20 27.58 10.40
N GLY A 137 16.57 26.45 10.98
CA GLY A 137 16.03 25.14 10.68
C GLY A 137 14.73 24.87 11.43
N GLN A 138 13.94 23.99 10.85
CA GLN A 138 12.73 23.45 11.45
C GLN A 138 12.75 21.94 11.45
N LEU A 139 12.17 21.33 12.45
CA LEU A 139 11.91 19.91 12.55
C LEU A 139 10.40 19.65 12.50
N ILE A 140 10.04 18.62 11.80
CA ILE A 140 8.67 18.13 11.68
C ILE A 140 8.52 16.93 12.60
N GLU A 141 7.47 16.91 13.42
CA GLU A 141 7.10 15.74 14.22
C GLU A 141 5.58 15.47 14.15
N PRO A 142 5.13 14.22 14.28
CA PRO A 142 3.72 13.90 14.40
C PRO A 142 3.17 14.41 15.73
N THR A 143 1.93 14.92 15.73
CA THR A 143 1.18 15.18 16.97
C THR A 143 0.61 13.87 17.53
N ALA A 144 0.05 13.92 18.74
CA ALA A 144 -0.71 12.80 19.30
C ALA A 144 -1.87 12.37 18.36
N LYS A 145 -2.54 13.35 17.72
CA LYS A 145 -3.57 13.10 16.70
C LYS A 145 -2.99 12.36 15.47
N GLY A 146 -1.82 12.79 14.99
CA GLY A 146 -1.13 12.16 13.86
C GLY A 146 -0.72 10.72 14.16
N HIS A 147 -0.12 10.47 15.32
CA HIS A 147 0.20 9.12 15.77
C HIS A 147 -1.03 8.23 15.82
N ALA A 148 -2.09 8.68 16.49
CA ALA A 148 -3.33 7.92 16.62
C ALA A 148 -4.02 7.65 15.27
N ALA A 149 -4.02 8.63 14.35
CA ALA A 149 -4.58 8.44 13.02
C ALA A 149 -3.84 7.36 12.23
N TRP A 150 -2.51 7.43 12.23
CA TRP A 150 -1.67 6.44 11.55
C TRP A 150 -1.84 5.04 12.15
N GLU A 151 -1.81 4.91 13.49
CA GLU A 151 -1.96 3.62 14.19
C GLU A 151 -3.30 2.96 13.93
N ARG A 152 -4.40 3.71 13.97
CA ARG A 152 -5.72 3.19 13.63
C ARG A 152 -5.80 2.68 12.19
N THR A 153 -5.20 3.42 11.26
CA THR A 153 -5.17 3.04 9.85
C THR A 153 -4.38 1.75 9.65
N VAL A 154 -3.17 1.68 10.20
CA VAL A 154 -2.32 0.47 10.14
C VAL A 154 -3.02 -0.72 10.81
N GLY A 155 -3.62 -0.54 11.97
CA GLY A 155 -4.33 -1.60 12.67
C GLY A 155 -5.49 -2.19 11.84
N THR A 156 -6.28 -1.32 11.20
CA THR A 156 -7.37 -1.76 10.30
C THR A 156 -6.83 -2.50 9.07
N GLN A 157 -5.77 -1.96 8.45
CA GLN A 157 -5.17 -2.57 7.28
C GLN A 157 -4.53 -3.93 7.61
N ALA A 158 -3.78 -4.02 8.69
CA ALA A 158 -3.16 -5.26 9.14
C ALA A 158 -4.20 -6.35 9.44
N GLU A 159 -5.37 -6.00 9.98
CA GLU A 159 -6.45 -6.95 10.19
C GLU A 159 -7.03 -7.46 8.86
N ARG A 160 -7.21 -6.56 7.87
CA ARG A 160 -7.64 -6.95 6.51
C ARG A 160 -6.63 -7.90 5.86
N GLU A 161 -5.35 -7.58 5.92
CA GLU A 161 -4.26 -8.39 5.37
C GLU A 161 -4.18 -9.77 6.03
N ARG A 162 -4.33 -9.84 7.35
CA ARG A 162 -4.41 -11.13 8.07
C ARG A 162 -5.55 -12.00 7.58
N ARG A 163 -6.73 -11.42 7.33
CA ARG A 163 -7.89 -12.15 6.79
C ARG A 163 -7.62 -12.68 5.39
N ILE A 164 -7.00 -11.88 4.52
CA ILE A 164 -6.61 -12.35 3.18
C ILE A 164 -5.61 -13.51 3.31
N ALA A 165 -4.58 -13.34 4.11
CA ALA A 165 -3.56 -14.37 4.29
C ALA A 165 -4.08 -15.64 4.99
N SER A 166 -5.24 -15.57 5.67
CA SER A 166 -5.82 -16.74 6.37
C SER A 166 -6.38 -17.82 5.46
N VAL A 167 -6.52 -17.56 4.15
CA VAL A 167 -6.88 -18.58 3.16
C VAL A 167 -5.73 -19.58 2.93
N LEU A 168 -4.51 -19.22 3.31
CA LEU A 168 -3.32 -20.04 3.22
C LEU A 168 -2.97 -20.65 4.59
N THR A 169 -2.49 -21.88 4.58
CA THR A 169 -1.86 -22.50 5.77
C THR A 169 -0.57 -21.77 6.14
N ALA A 170 -0.05 -22.01 7.33
CA ALA A 170 1.22 -21.42 7.77
C ALA A 170 2.38 -21.76 6.82
N THR A 171 2.44 -23.01 6.35
CA THR A 171 3.48 -23.50 5.42
C THR A 171 3.36 -22.81 4.06
N GLU A 172 2.14 -22.68 3.51
CA GLU A 172 1.92 -22.01 2.23
C GLU A 172 2.26 -20.51 2.29
N ARG A 173 1.93 -19.83 3.40
CA ARG A 173 2.34 -18.42 3.61
C ARG A 173 3.86 -18.27 3.59
N GLU A 174 4.56 -19.15 4.27
CA GLU A 174 6.03 -19.13 4.31
C GLU A 174 6.65 -19.42 2.94
N GLN A 175 6.08 -20.36 2.19
CA GLN A 175 6.49 -20.67 0.82
C GLN A 175 6.27 -19.47 -0.11
N LEU A 176 5.08 -18.89 -0.11
CA LEU A 176 4.74 -17.72 -0.91
C LEU A 176 5.64 -16.53 -0.58
N HIS A 177 5.87 -16.27 0.72
CA HIS A 177 6.77 -15.20 1.16
C HIS A 177 8.18 -15.37 0.59
N ARG A 178 8.74 -16.60 0.62
CA ARG A 178 10.07 -16.90 0.06
C ARG A 178 10.10 -16.74 -1.46
N LEU A 179 9.07 -17.20 -2.16
CA LEU A 179 8.99 -17.11 -3.63
C LEU A 179 8.87 -15.66 -4.09
N LEU A 180 8.01 -14.87 -3.48
CA LEU A 180 7.87 -13.44 -3.76
C LEU A 180 9.19 -12.68 -3.48
N ARG A 181 9.89 -12.99 -2.39
CA ARG A 181 11.21 -12.41 -2.10
C ARG A 181 12.21 -12.68 -3.24
N ARG A 182 12.27 -13.91 -3.75
CA ARG A 182 13.14 -14.29 -4.86
C ARG A 182 12.79 -13.53 -6.14
N LEU A 183 11.50 -13.44 -6.50
CA LEU A 183 11.04 -12.66 -7.65
C LEU A 183 11.41 -11.19 -7.51
N MET A 184 11.24 -10.62 -6.32
CA MET A 184 11.61 -9.24 -6.06
C MET A 184 13.12 -8.99 -6.21
N GLN A 185 13.98 -9.97 -5.92
CA GLN A 185 15.45 -9.85 -6.09
C GLN A 185 15.90 -9.91 -7.55
N ALA A 186 15.06 -10.40 -8.46
CA ALA A 186 15.37 -10.45 -9.88
C ALA A 186 15.36 -9.07 -10.57
N PHE A 187 14.77 -8.05 -9.92
CA PHE A 187 14.74 -6.69 -10.47
C PHE A 187 16.02 -5.94 -10.11
N PRO A 188 16.84 -5.52 -11.09
CA PRO A 188 17.99 -4.66 -10.85
C PRO A 188 17.52 -3.29 -10.37
N ASP A 189 18.39 -2.58 -9.67
CA ASP A 189 18.12 -1.22 -9.17
C ASP A 189 16.92 -1.08 -8.23
N ARG A 190 16.50 -2.16 -7.60
CA ARG A 190 15.33 -2.18 -6.73
C ARG A 190 15.41 -1.16 -5.60
N GLU A 191 16.59 -0.87 -5.08
CA GLU A 191 16.78 0.17 -4.06
C GLU A 191 16.34 1.56 -4.54
N LYS A 192 16.36 1.79 -5.86
CA LYS A 192 15.85 3.04 -6.46
C LYS A 192 14.32 3.11 -6.47
N TRP A 193 13.64 1.96 -6.42
CA TRP A 193 12.18 1.85 -6.54
C TRP A 193 11.50 1.51 -5.22
N TYR A 194 12.22 0.87 -4.28
CA TYR A 194 11.65 0.45 -3.02
C TYR A 194 11.70 1.57 -1.99
N HIS A 195 10.55 2.19 -1.74
CA HIS A 195 10.34 3.04 -0.58
C HIS A 195 9.37 2.35 0.38
N PRO A 196 9.79 2.00 1.61
CA PRO A 196 8.90 1.39 2.61
C PRO A 196 7.73 2.30 3.02
N ALA A 197 7.68 3.53 2.55
CA ALA A 197 6.61 4.50 2.78
C ALA A 197 5.70 4.76 1.56
N GLY A 198 5.63 3.81 0.63
CA GLY A 198 4.74 3.90 -0.54
C GLY A 198 5.33 4.68 -1.71
N ASP A 199 4.93 4.26 -2.91
CA ASP A 199 5.40 4.81 -4.17
C ASP A 199 5.19 6.31 -4.27
N ALA A 200 6.20 6.97 -4.82
CA ALA A 200 6.08 8.33 -5.28
C ALA A 200 4.93 8.44 -6.30
N GLU A 201 4.06 9.34 -6.05
CA GLU A 201 2.93 9.80 -6.81
C GLU A 201 2.92 9.46 -8.31
N LYS A 202 2.05 8.56 -8.71
CA LYS A 202 1.39 8.68 -9.99
C LYS A 202 0.36 9.82 -9.84
N GLY A 203 0.67 11.02 -10.33
CA GLY A 203 -0.39 11.99 -10.45
C GLY A 203 -0.15 13.46 -10.17
N ASP A 204 1.07 13.99 -10.39
CA ASP A 204 1.21 15.44 -10.45
C ASP A 204 1.70 15.91 -11.85
N ARG A 205 1.28 15.20 -12.90
CA ARG A 205 1.63 15.58 -14.28
C ARG A 205 0.50 16.20 -15.10
N ASP A 206 -0.68 16.37 -14.53
CA ASP A 206 -1.87 16.82 -15.28
C ASP A 206 -2.57 18.06 -14.69
N GLU A 207 -1.79 19.07 -14.26
CA GLU A 207 -2.34 20.44 -14.18
C GLU A 207 -1.33 21.45 -14.70
N LYS A 208 -1.06 21.38 -16.01
CA LYS A 208 -0.59 22.54 -16.73
C LYS A 208 -1.85 23.28 -17.20
N PRO A 209 -2.12 24.50 -16.72
CA PRO A 209 -3.26 25.26 -17.23
C PRO A 209 -3.06 25.49 -18.73
N ALA A 210 -4.09 25.15 -19.49
CA ALA A 210 -4.12 25.42 -20.92
C ALA A 210 -3.90 26.91 -21.17
N ASP A 211 -2.83 27.22 -21.88
CA ASP A 211 -2.55 28.55 -22.42
C ASP A 211 -3.71 28.94 -23.35
N LYS A 212 -4.43 29.99 -22.99
CA LYS A 212 -5.46 30.56 -23.85
C LYS A 212 -4.78 31.19 -25.07
N PRO A 213 -5.23 30.90 -26.29
CA PRO A 213 -4.76 31.62 -27.45
C PRO A 213 -5.27 33.08 -27.36
N THR A 214 -4.35 34.02 -27.30
CA THR A 214 -4.62 35.43 -27.55
C THR A 214 -4.97 35.61 -29.00
N ALA A 215 -6.13 36.19 -29.23
CA ALA A 215 -6.62 36.69 -30.54
C ALA A 215 -5.78 37.85 -31.05
#